data_851bc528367470040739a780b1e8c2c8
#
_entry.id   851bc528367470040739a780b1e8c2c8
#
_cell.length_a   1.000
_cell.length_b   1.000
_cell.length_c   1.000
_cell.angle_alpha   90.00
_cell.angle_beta   90.00
_cell.angle_gamma   90.00
#
_symmetry.space_group_name_H-M   'P 1'
#
loop_
_entity.id
_entity.type
_entity.pdbx_description
1 polymer ?
#
loop_
_entity_poly.entity_id
_entity_poly.type
_entity_poly.pdbx_seq_one_letter_code
_entity_poly.pdbx_strand_id
1 'polypeptide(L)'
;MKKTVWIWNHYAGSMYEEQGGRHYAFAKYLKQAGYEPVVFCCNARHGKVETYFPDTELWQEHEAEKIGVLFVFVRGRTYGGNGAQRVLNMVDFYRNVKKTARAYAKARGKPDVIYASSVHPLTLVAGIQTAKHFGVRCVCEVRDLWPESIVAYSNRFTREHPLIRLLYRGEKWIYQKADALIFTMEGGYDYITERGWEQAVPRAKVHYINNGVDLEQFRYNQAHFRTEDADLEDPSVFKVVYTG
;
A
#
# COMPACT_ATOMS: atom_id res chain seq x y z
N MET A 1 12.26 -4.93 -24.36
CA MET A 1 11.82 -5.68 -23.16
C MET A 1 10.78 -4.82 -22.44
N LYS A 2 9.72 -5.43 -21.91
CA LYS A 2 8.75 -4.74 -21.08
C LYS A 2 9.40 -4.32 -19.75
N LYS A 3 9.01 -3.17 -19.20
CA LYS A 3 9.52 -2.71 -17.90
C LYS A 3 8.78 -3.40 -16.77
N THR A 4 9.52 -3.92 -15.81
CA THR A 4 8.98 -4.64 -14.63
C THR A 4 8.74 -3.67 -13.47
N VAL A 5 7.54 -3.68 -12.92
CA VAL A 5 7.13 -2.83 -11.79
C VAL A 5 6.80 -3.72 -10.60
N TRP A 6 7.53 -3.58 -9.50
CA TRP A 6 7.18 -4.25 -8.26
C TRP A 6 6.32 -3.33 -7.39
N ILE A 7 5.08 -3.75 -7.13
CA ILE A 7 4.12 -3.03 -6.29
C ILE A 7 4.13 -3.68 -4.91
N TRP A 8 4.55 -2.94 -3.89
CA TRP A 8 4.63 -3.44 -2.52
C TRP A 8 3.51 -2.84 -1.67
N ASN A 9 2.57 -3.66 -1.26
CA ASN A 9 1.54 -3.30 -0.29
C ASN A 9 1.35 -4.46 0.69
N HIS A 10 1.64 -4.23 1.95
CA HIS A 10 1.54 -5.22 3.02
C HIS A 10 0.20 -5.96 3.01
N TYR A 11 -0.91 -5.26 2.81
CA TYR A 11 -2.27 -5.80 2.89
C TYR A 11 -2.92 -6.10 1.53
N ALA A 12 -2.17 -6.16 0.45
CA ALA A 12 -2.74 -6.46 -0.86
C ALA A 12 -3.20 -7.92 -1.03
N GLY A 13 -3.02 -8.78 -0.02
CA GLY A 13 -3.56 -10.14 -0.04
C GLY A 13 -5.09 -10.17 -0.16
N SER A 14 -5.81 -9.25 0.52
CA SER A 14 -7.26 -9.11 0.34
C SER A 14 -7.64 -8.69 -1.07
N MET A 15 -6.85 -7.83 -1.71
CA MET A 15 -7.09 -7.40 -3.08
C MET A 15 -6.96 -8.55 -4.10
N TYR A 16 -6.08 -9.53 -3.83
CA TYR A 16 -5.99 -10.75 -4.62
C TYR A 16 -7.25 -11.59 -4.50
N GLU A 17 -7.72 -11.82 -3.27
CA GLU A 17 -8.89 -12.65 -2.98
C GLU A 17 -10.19 -12.01 -3.49
N GLU A 18 -10.37 -10.71 -3.28
CA GLU A 18 -11.54 -9.93 -3.70
C GLU A 18 -11.49 -9.55 -5.19
N GLN A 19 -10.36 -9.79 -5.86
CA GLN A 19 -10.13 -9.42 -7.27
C GLN A 19 -10.39 -7.94 -7.53
N GLY A 20 -10.02 -7.09 -6.60
CA GLY A 20 -10.32 -5.66 -6.63
C GLY A 20 -9.38 -4.82 -5.76
N GLY A 21 -9.72 -3.54 -5.67
CA GLY A 21 -8.97 -2.56 -4.88
C GLY A 21 -7.82 -1.89 -5.66
N ARG A 22 -7.20 -0.89 -5.00
CA ARG A 22 -6.28 0.05 -5.64
C ARG A 22 -5.11 -0.59 -6.36
N HIS A 23 -4.36 -1.46 -5.70
CA HIS A 23 -3.14 -2.01 -6.31
C HIS A 23 -3.43 -3.19 -7.26
N TYR A 24 -4.56 -3.84 -7.11
CA TYR A 24 -5.07 -4.78 -8.09
C TYR A 24 -5.40 -4.05 -9.39
N ALA A 25 -6.13 -2.92 -9.30
CA ALA A 25 -6.45 -2.09 -10.46
C ALA A 25 -5.18 -1.48 -11.09
N PHE A 26 -4.23 -0.98 -10.27
CA PHE A 26 -2.95 -0.48 -10.80
C PHE A 26 -2.19 -1.57 -11.56
N ALA A 27 -2.13 -2.79 -11.03
CA ALA A 27 -1.49 -3.91 -11.72
C ALA A 27 -2.21 -4.25 -13.03
N LYS A 28 -3.57 -4.29 -13.04
CA LYS A 28 -4.39 -4.48 -14.25
C LYS A 28 -4.02 -3.46 -15.34
N TYR A 29 -4.08 -2.18 -15.00
CA TYR A 29 -3.87 -1.11 -15.97
C TYR A 29 -2.40 -0.94 -16.38
N LEU A 30 -1.45 -1.17 -15.50
CA LEU A 30 -0.04 -1.21 -15.87
C LEU A 30 0.25 -2.34 -16.87
N LYS A 31 -0.35 -3.52 -16.67
CA LYS A 31 -0.20 -4.63 -17.61
C LYS A 31 -0.81 -4.30 -18.98
N GLN A 32 -1.98 -3.69 -19.01
CA GLN A 32 -2.61 -3.19 -20.25
C GLN A 32 -1.75 -2.14 -20.94
N ALA A 33 -1.05 -1.29 -20.17
CA ALA A 33 -0.12 -0.29 -20.70
C ALA A 33 1.25 -0.87 -21.14
N GLY A 34 1.41 -2.19 -21.09
CA GLY A 34 2.62 -2.87 -21.60
C GLY A 34 3.74 -3.05 -20.58
N TYR A 35 3.48 -2.79 -19.28
CA TYR A 35 4.40 -3.12 -18.20
C TYR A 35 4.22 -4.57 -17.70
N GLU A 36 5.19 -5.05 -16.90
CA GLU A 36 5.10 -6.32 -16.19
C GLU A 36 5.00 -6.05 -14.67
N PRO A 37 3.78 -5.85 -14.12
CA PRO A 37 3.59 -5.64 -12.69
C PRO A 37 3.69 -6.96 -11.93
N VAL A 38 4.28 -6.90 -10.72
CA VAL A 38 4.28 -7.98 -9.72
C VAL A 38 3.93 -7.37 -8.37
N VAL A 39 2.92 -7.91 -7.70
CA VAL A 39 2.44 -7.39 -6.41
C VAL A 39 3.02 -8.21 -5.27
N PHE A 40 3.68 -7.55 -4.32
CA PHE A 40 4.19 -8.19 -3.09
C PHE A 40 3.29 -7.82 -1.91
N CYS A 41 2.80 -8.83 -1.20
CA CYS A 41 1.93 -8.67 -0.04
C CYS A 41 2.30 -9.65 1.08
N CYS A 42 1.74 -9.44 2.27
CA CYS A 42 1.93 -10.38 3.37
C CYS A 42 1.00 -11.59 3.22
N ASN A 43 1.50 -12.78 3.57
CA ASN A 43 0.69 -13.99 3.59
C ASN A 43 -0.28 -14.04 4.81
N ALA A 44 -0.04 -13.25 5.85
CA ALA A 44 -0.96 -13.15 6.99
C ALA A 44 -2.18 -12.28 6.64
N ARG A 45 -3.38 -12.76 6.95
CA ARG A 45 -4.63 -12.00 6.83
C ARG A 45 -4.66 -10.86 7.83
N HIS A 46 -5.13 -9.70 7.39
CA HIS A 46 -5.22 -8.54 8.25
C HIS A 46 -6.20 -8.76 9.42
N GLY A 47 -5.70 -8.59 10.65
CA GLY A 47 -6.52 -8.69 11.85
C GLY A 47 -7.04 -10.09 12.20
N LYS A 48 -6.56 -11.13 11.51
CA LYS A 48 -6.95 -12.53 11.74
C LYS A 48 -5.72 -13.40 12.05
N VAL A 49 -5.92 -14.44 12.85
CA VAL A 49 -4.89 -15.46 13.13
C VAL A 49 -4.91 -16.53 12.03
N GLU A 50 -4.85 -16.09 10.78
CA GLU A 50 -4.95 -16.91 9.58
C GLU A 50 -3.98 -16.42 8.50
N THR A 51 -3.63 -17.31 7.58
CA THR A 51 -2.84 -17.01 6.37
C THR A 51 -3.69 -17.20 5.12
N TYR A 52 -3.31 -16.57 4.00
CA TYR A 52 -3.93 -16.81 2.70
C TYR A 52 -3.60 -18.20 2.17
N PHE A 53 -2.34 -18.62 2.33
CA PHE A 53 -1.81 -19.92 1.88
C PHE A 53 -0.96 -20.55 2.98
N PRO A 54 -0.75 -21.89 2.98
CA PRO A 54 0.12 -22.57 3.94
C PRO A 54 1.51 -21.96 4.00
N ASP A 55 2.05 -21.73 5.19
CA ASP A 55 3.29 -20.97 5.45
C ASP A 55 4.52 -21.87 5.37
N THR A 56 4.72 -22.55 4.23
CA THR A 56 5.79 -23.55 4.02
C THR A 56 7.12 -22.92 3.67
N GLU A 57 7.10 -21.76 2.98
CA GLU A 57 8.29 -21.08 2.46
C GLU A 57 8.34 -19.61 2.86
N LEU A 58 9.46 -18.93 2.57
CA LEU A 58 9.59 -17.49 2.82
C LEU A 58 8.62 -16.67 1.96
N TRP A 59 8.28 -17.16 0.78
CA TRP A 59 7.35 -16.54 -0.14
C TRP A 59 6.77 -17.57 -1.13
N GLN A 60 5.60 -17.27 -1.67
CA GLN A 60 4.90 -18.08 -2.66
C GLN A 60 4.33 -17.18 -3.76
N GLU A 61 4.27 -17.67 -5.00
CA GLU A 61 3.65 -16.96 -6.13
C GLU A 61 2.27 -17.52 -6.41
N HIS A 62 1.31 -16.63 -6.61
CA HIS A 62 -0.03 -16.98 -7.08
C HIS A 62 -0.45 -15.99 -8.15
N GLU A 63 -0.93 -16.47 -9.27
CA GLU A 63 -1.41 -15.63 -10.36
C GLU A 63 -2.86 -15.20 -10.11
N ALA A 64 -3.12 -13.90 -10.19
CA ALA A 64 -4.49 -13.38 -10.28
C ALA A 64 -4.96 -13.56 -11.73
N GLU A 65 -5.55 -14.71 -12.04
CA GLU A 65 -5.85 -15.18 -13.40
C GLU A 65 -6.65 -14.16 -14.22
N LYS A 66 -7.64 -13.50 -13.61
CA LYS A 66 -8.50 -12.51 -14.27
C LYS A 66 -7.70 -11.37 -14.91
N ILE A 67 -6.56 -11.01 -14.36
CA ILE A 67 -5.70 -9.93 -14.88
C ILE A 67 -4.31 -10.43 -15.31
N GLY A 68 -4.02 -11.71 -15.09
CA GLY A 68 -2.75 -12.35 -15.44
C GLY A 68 -1.55 -11.73 -14.73
N VAL A 69 -1.67 -11.31 -13.47
CA VAL A 69 -0.62 -10.67 -12.68
C VAL A 69 -0.21 -11.55 -11.52
N LEU A 70 1.09 -11.68 -11.30
CA LEU A 70 1.64 -12.43 -10.17
C LEU A 70 1.56 -11.64 -8.87
N PHE A 71 1.07 -12.30 -7.84
CA PHE A 71 1.13 -11.88 -6.46
C PHE A 71 2.13 -12.74 -5.70
N VAL A 72 3.06 -12.09 -5.01
CA VAL A 72 4.09 -12.73 -4.19
C VAL A 72 3.69 -12.56 -2.72
N PHE A 73 3.23 -13.65 -2.13
CA PHE A 73 2.82 -13.71 -0.72
C PHE A 73 4.04 -13.97 0.16
N VAL A 74 4.42 -12.96 0.92
CA VAL A 74 5.61 -12.97 1.79
C VAL A 74 5.21 -13.40 3.19
N ARG A 75 5.94 -14.37 3.76
CA ARG A 75 5.69 -14.85 5.12
C ARG A 75 5.78 -13.74 6.16
N GLY A 76 4.76 -13.67 7.03
CA GLY A 76 4.68 -12.81 8.20
C GLY A 76 3.81 -13.47 9.25
N ARG A 77 4.07 -13.19 10.54
CA ARG A 77 3.23 -13.74 11.61
C ARG A 77 1.80 -13.28 11.48
N THR A 78 0.87 -14.15 11.85
CA THR A 78 -0.53 -13.80 12.02
C THR A 78 -0.76 -12.99 13.30
N TYR A 79 -1.84 -12.23 13.37
CA TYR A 79 -2.19 -11.44 14.56
C TYR A 79 -3.71 -11.21 14.61
N GLY A 80 -4.24 -11.12 15.84
CA GLY A 80 -5.62 -10.72 16.10
C GLY A 80 -5.64 -9.30 16.70
N GLY A 81 -6.45 -8.40 16.12
CA GLY A 81 -6.64 -7.04 16.64
C GLY A 81 -5.44 -6.10 16.44
N ASN A 82 -5.46 -4.95 17.15
CA ASN A 82 -4.54 -3.82 16.96
C ASN A 82 -3.48 -3.73 18.08
N GLY A 83 -2.80 -4.81 18.41
CA GLY A 83 -1.82 -4.86 19.50
C GLY A 83 -0.36 -4.94 19.03
N ALA A 84 0.53 -5.26 19.97
CA ALA A 84 1.96 -5.44 19.72
C ALA A 84 2.24 -6.49 18.61
N GLN A 85 1.41 -7.51 18.49
CA GLN A 85 1.54 -8.53 17.44
C GLN A 85 1.41 -7.95 16.03
N ARG A 86 0.54 -6.92 15.84
CA ARG A 86 0.45 -6.19 14.56
C ARG A 86 1.76 -5.46 14.24
N VAL A 87 2.38 -4.82 15.23
CA VAL A 87 3.67 -4.15 15.04
C VAL A 87 4.76 -5.17 14.68
N LEU A 88 4.77 -6.31 15.34
CA LEU A 88 5.72 -7.39 15.04
C LEU A 88 5.47 -7.98 13.63
N ASN A 89 4.22 -8.10 13.18
CA ASN A 89 3.88 -8.49 11.81
C ASN A 89 4.42 -7.48 10.78
N MET A 90 4.30 -6.17 11.05
CA MET A 90 4.90 -5.13 10.20
C MET A 90 6.43 -5.26 10.11
N VAL A 91 7.10 -5.57 11.22
CA VAL A 91 8.55 -5.82 11.26
C VAL A 91 8.93 -7.09 10.50
N ASP A 92 8.16 -8.15 10.64
CA ASP A 92 8.37 -9.39 9.89
C ASP A 92 8.25 -9.14 8.38
N PHE A 93 7.19 -8.47 7.95
CA PHE A 93 7.03 -8.11 6.54
C PHE A 93 8.20 -7.25 6.03
N TYR A 94 8.58 -6.21 6.77
CA TYR A 94 9.73 -5.36 6.43
C TYR A 94 11.02 -6.18 6.22
N ARG A 95 11.29 -7.15 7.10
CA ARG A 95 12.50 -8.00 7.01
C ARG A 95 12.39 -9.00 5.87
N ASN A 96 11.26 -9.65 5.77
CA ASN A 96 11.04 -10.76 4.86
C ASN A 96 10.85 -10.29 3.42
N VAL A 97 10.15 -9.18 3.16
CA VAL A 97 10.00 -8.65 1.80
C VAL A 97 11.35 -8.28 1.17
N LYS A 98 12.31 -7.78 1.95
CA LYS A 98 13.66 -7.49 1.45
C LYS A 98 14.46 -8.77 1.12
N LYS A 99 14.29 -9.83 1.92
CA LYS A 99 14.90 -11.14 1.63
C LYS A 99 14.26 -11.77 0.40
N THR A 100 12.93 -11.77 0.35
CA THR A 100 12.14 -12.23 -0.79
C THR A 100 12.52 -11.49 -2.06
N ALA A 101 12.60 -10.17 -2.04
CA ALA A 101 12.99 -9.36 -3.19
C ALA A 101 14.34 -9.77 -3.78
N ARG A 102 15.32 -10.06 -2.93
CA ARG A 102 16.65 -10.54 -3.39
C ARG A 102 16.58 -11.94 -3.99
N ALA A 103 15.84 -12.86 -3.37
CA ALA A 103 15.65 -14.21 -3.88
C ALA A 103 14.84 -14.19 -5.19
N TYR A 104 13.79 -13.41 -5.22
CA TYR A 104 12.92 -13.22 -6.38
C TYR A 104 13.70 -12.61 -7.56
N ALA A 105 14.53 -11.60 -7.32
CA ALA A 105 15.38 -11.01 -8.35
C ALA A 105 16.36 -12.01 -8.97
N LYS A 106 16.86 -12.96 -8.19
CA LYS A 106 17.72 -14.04 -8.72
C LYS A 106 16.94 -15.03 -9.59
N ALA A 107 15.68 -15.30 -9.25
CA ALA A 107 14.84 -16.26 -9.95
C ALA A 107 14.16 -15.67 -11.20
N ARG A 108 13.70 -14.40 -11.15
CA ARG A 108 12.83 -13.76 -12.13
C ARG A 108 13.38 -12.48 -12.75
N GLY A 109 14.52 -11.99 -12.27
CA GLY A 109 15.08 -10.70 -12.66
C GLY A 109 14.70 -9.56 -11.71
N LYS A 110 15.53 -8.50 -11.71
CA LYS A 110 15.28 -7.30 -10.90
C LYS A 110 14.21 -6.41 -11.54
N PRO A 111 13.49 -5.57 -10.75
CA PRO A 111 12.54 -4.61 -11.31
C PRO A 111 13.25 -3.42 -11.95
N ASP A 112 12.52 -2.67 -12.78
CA ASP A 112 12.92 -1.33 -13.23
C ASP A 112 12.53 -0.25 -12.23
N VAL A 113 11.45 -0.50 -11.46
CA VAL A 113 10.98 0.42 -10.42
C VAL A 113 10.29 -0.35 -9.29
N ILE A 114 10.45 0.13 -8.05
CA ILE A 114 9.69 -0.33 -6.90
C ILE A 114 8.67 0.75 -6.55
N TYR A 115 7.40 0.38 -6.55
CA TYR A 115 6.28 1.18 -6.07
C TYR A 115 5.89 0.67 -4.68
N ALA A 116 6.26 1.38 -3.63
CA ALA A 116 5.98 1.00 -2.25
C ALA A 116 4.82 1.83 -1.70
N SER A 117 3.77 1.16 -1.19
CA SER A 117 2.58 1.80 -0.64
C SER A 117 2.54 1.68 0.88
N SER A 118 2.25 2.79 1.56
CA SER A 118 2.12 2.82 3.01
C SER A 118 0.72 2.40 3.45
N VAL A 119 0.66 1.29 4.16
CA VAL A 119 -0.34 1.08 5.21
C VAL A 119 0.35 1.30 6.56
N HIS A 120 1.68 1.28 6.54
CA HIS A 120 2.60 1.68 7.60
C HIS A 120 3.97 2.03 6.97
N PRO A 121 4.77 2.90 7.61
CA PRO A 121 5.99 3.44 7.01
C PRO A 121 7.08 2.42 6.72
N LEU A 122 7.10 1.26 7.40
CA LEU A 122 8.15 0.25 7.20
C LEU A 122 8.16 -0.35 5.78
N THR A 123 7.02 -0.39 5.09
CA THR A 123 6.95 -0.81 3.68
C THR A 123 7.72 0.16 2.78
N LEU A 124 7.57 1.47 3.02
CA LEU A 124 8.27 2.52 2.28
C LEU A 124 9.79 2.45 2.53
N VAL A 125 10.19 2.26 3.79
CA VAL A 125 11.61 2.10 4.16
C VAL A 125 12.20 0.88 3.47
N ALA A 126 11.48 -0.25 3.46
CA ALA A 126 11.92 -1.46 2.77
C ALA A 126 12.07 -1.23 1.27
N GLY A 127 11.11 -0.55 0.64
CA GLY A 127 11.12 -0.19 -0.78
C GLY A 127 12.34 0.66 -1.15
N ILE A 128 12.58 1.75 -0.42
CA ILE A 128 13.73 2.65 -0.62
C ILE A 128 15.06 1.88 -0.48
N GLN A 129 15.22 1.09 0.57
CA GLN A 129 16.44 0.33 0.81
C GLN A 129 16.70 -0.73 -0.28
N THR A 130 15.65 -1.37 -0.75
CA THR A 130 15.76 -2.41 -1.80
C THR A 130 15.99 -1.79 -3.17
N ALA A 131 15.31 -0.68 -3.48
CA ALA A 131 15.56 0.07 -4.70
C ALA A 131 17.01 0.56 -4.79
N LYS A 132 17.55 1.11 -3.69
CA LYS A 132 18.97 1.47 -3.59
C LYS A 132 19.90 0.25 -3.82
N HIS A 133 19.56 -0.91 -3.27
CA HIS A 133 20.35 -2.15 -3.44
C HIS A 133 20.39 -2.61 -4.90
N PHE A 134 19.28 -2.48 -5.63
CA PHE A 134 19.20 -2.88 -7.05
C PHE A 134 19.62 -1.76 -8.03
N GLY A 135 19.86 -0.55 -7.56
CA GLY A 135 20.17 0.61 -8.41
C GLY A 135 18.96 1.05 -9.26
N VAL A 136 17.74 0.94 -8.71
CA VAL A 136 16.49 1.32 -9.38
C VAL A 136 15.77 2.40 -8.59
N ARG A 137 14.74 3.03 -9.18
CA ARG A 137 13.93 4.07 -8.52
C ARG A 137 12.91 3.49 -7.57
N CYS A 138 12.60 4.23 -6.50
CA CYS A 138 11.53 3.94 -5.57
C CYS A 138 10.48 5.05 -5.59
N VAL A 139 9.26 4.71 -5.98
CA VAL A 139 8.07 5.56 -5.84
C VAL A 139 7.41 5.18 -4.51
N CYS A 140 7.23 6.14 -3.62
CA CYS A 140 6.57 5.93 -2.33
C CYS A 140 5.17 6.52 -2.35
N GLU A 141 4.16 5.69 -2.10
CA GLU A 141 2.78 6.12 -1.95
C GLU A 141 2.43 6.32 -0.48
N VAL A 142 1.98 7.51 -0.14
CA VAL A 142 1.54 7.92 1.19
C VAL A 142 0.02 7.89 1.22
N ARG A 143 -0.55 6.91 1.93
CA ARG A 143 -2.00 6.74 2.06
C ARG A 143 -2.53 7.37 3.34
N ASP A 144 -1.72 7.32 4.39
CA ASP A 144 -2.00 7.92 5.69
C ASP A 144 -0.77 8.71 6.14
N LEU A 145 -0.99 9.85 6.77
CA LEU A 145 0.09 10.65 7.37
C LEU A 145 0.51 10.01 8.69
N TRP A 146 1.66 9.40 8.70
CA TRP A 146 2.30 8.85 9.89
C TRP A 146 3.44 9.78 10.32
N PRO A 147 3.47 10.31 11.54
CA PRO A 147 2.68 9.91 12.73
C PRO A 147 1.42 10.75 13.01
N GLU A 148 0.98 11.64 12.13
CA GLU A 148 -0.22 12.48 12.39
C GLU A 148 -1.44 11.63 12.78
N SER A 149 -1.65 10.49 12.11
CA SER A 149 -2.74 9.56 12.45
C SER A 149 -2.66 9.09 13.91
N ILE A 150 -1.45 8.87 14.47
CA ILE A 150 -1.29 8.48 15.86
C ILE A 150 -1.69 9.64 16.78
N VAL A 151 -1.26 10.86 16.45
CA VAL A 151 -1.57 12.07 17.23
C VAL A 151 -3.07 12.38 17.19
N ALA A 152 -3.70 12.24 16.03
CA ALA A 152 -5.13 12.54 15.86
C ALA A 152 -6.05 11.56 16.62
N TYR A 153 -5.66 10.28 16.72
CA TYR A 153 -6.49 9.25 17.34
C TYR A 153 -6.08 8.91 18.78
N SER A 154 -5.05 9.55 19.33
CA SER A 154 -4.54 9.22 20.66
C SER A 154 -4.55 10.41 21.60
N ASN A 155 -5.25 10.30 22.70
CA ASN A 155 -5.18 11.29 23.79
C ASN A 155 -3.83 11.23 24.58
N ARG A 156 -3.00 10.21 24.32
CA ARG A 156 -1.74 9.98 25.03
C ARG A 156 -0.52 10.57 24.31
N PHE A 157 -0.56 10.63 22.99
CA PHE A 157 0.58 11.04 22.18
C PHE A 157 0.34 12.40 21.55
N THR A 158 1.10 13.39 21.98
CA THR A 158 1.14 14.73 21.38
C THR A 158 2.29 14.84 20.39
N ARG A 159 2.32 15.90 19.58
CA ARG A 159 3.41 16.17 18.62
C ARG A 159 4.77 16.35 19.31
N GLU A 160 4.79 16.78 20.56
CA GLU A 160 5.99 17.02 21.37
C GLU A 160 6.55 15.73 21.99
N HIS A 161 5.76 14.67 22.05
CA HIS A 161 6.19 13.41 22.64
C HIS A 161 7.46 12.87 21.94
N PRO A 162 8.53 12.46 22.66
CA PRO A 162 9.82 12.08 22.08
C PRO A 162 9.72 11.00 20.99
N LEU A 163 8.87 9.99 21.21
CA LEU A 163 8.61 8.95 20.21
C LEU A 163 7.99 9.52 18.92
N ILE A 164 7.01 10.41 19.05
CA ILE A 164 6.35 11.05 17.91
C ILE A 164 7.34 11.91 17.13
N ARG A 165 8.18 12.67 17.82
CA ARG A 165 9.27 13.44 17.18
C ARG A 165 10.26 12.55 16.42
N LEU A 166 10.57 11.36 16.96
CA LEU A 166 11.40 10.37 16.25
C LEU A 166 10.71 9.85 15.00
N LEU A 167 9.40 9.57 15.07
CA LEU A 167 8.60 9.11 13.92
C LEU A 167 8.52 10.20 12.83
N TYR A 168 8.37 11.48 13.17
CA TYR A 168 8.45 12.59 12.20
C TYR A 168 9.81 12.67 11.50
N ARG A 169 10.91 12.40 12.20
CA ARG A 169 12.24 12.34 11.56
C ARG A 169 12.31 11.18 10.56
N GLY A 170 11.70 10.03 10.92
CA GLY A 170 11.59 8.88 10.01
C GLY A 170 10.74 9.18 8.78
N GLU A 171 9.61 9.86 8.94
CA GLU A 171 8.75 10.30 7.85
C GLU A 171 9.48 11.27 6.92
N LYS A 172 10.13 12.30 7.46
CA LYS A 172 10.96 13.23 6.69
C LYS A 172 12.03 12.49 5.90
N TRP A 173 12.69 11.50 6.51
CA TRP A 173 13.71 10.70 5.84
C TRP A 173 13.12 9.91 4.66
N ILE A 174 11.95 9.29 4.83
CA ILE A 174 11.23 8.58 3.74
C ILE A 174 10.96 9.54 2.59
N TYR A 175 10.39 10.71 2.87
CA TYR A 175 10.03 11.68 1.85
C TYR A 175 11.27 12.25 1.13
N GLN A 176 12.37 12.41 1.83
CA GLN A 176 13.65 12.82 1.22
C GLN A 176 14.24 11.74 0.30
N LYS A 177 14.17 10.47 0.70
CA LYS A 177 14.86 9.35 0.05
C LYS A 177 14.05 8.70 -1.08
N ALA A 178 12.74 8.86 -1.11
CA ALA A 178 11.92 8.45 -2.24
C ALA A 178 12.32 9.23 -3.52
N ASP A 179 12.30 8.59 -4.67
CA ASP A 179 12.53 9.26 -5.96
C ASP A 179 11.29 10.06 -6.41
N ALA A 180 10.10 9.57 -6.07
CA ALA A 180 8.83 10.27 -6.22
C ALA A 180 7.92 9.93 -5.05
N LEU A 181 7.03 10.85 -4.70
CA LEU A 181 6.00 10.69 -3.69
C LEU A 181 4.62 10.81 -4.35
N ILE A 182 3.73 9.88 -4.00
CA ILE A 182 2.33 9.94 -4.38
C ILE A 182 1.52 10.05 -3.10
N PHE A 183 0.71 11.10 -3.00
CA PHE A 183 -0.29 11.22 -1.94
C PHE A 183 -1.67 10.84 -2.48
N THR A 184 -2.41 10.04 -1.72
CA THR A 184 -3.79 9.66 -2.07
C THR A 184 -4.81 10.72 -1.66
N MET A 185 -4.35 11.72 -0.91
CA MET A 185 -5.13 12.87 -0.46
C MET A 185 -4.60 14.16 -1.10
N GLU A 186 -5.50 15.06 -1.39
CA GLU A 186 -5.16 16.44 -1.72
C GLU A 186 -4.48 17.11 -0.51
N GLY A 187 -3.68 18.14 -0.72
CA GLY A 187 -2.96 18.80 0.37
C GLY A 187 -1.68 18.07 0.83
N GLY A 188 -1.26 16.98 0.19
CA GLY A 188 -0.03 16.29 0.57
C GLY A 188 1.24 17.17 0.51
N TYR A 189 1.30 18.13 -0.42
CA TYR A 189 2.40 19.09 -0.46
C TYR A 189 2.23 20.21 0.56
N ASP A 190 1.00 20.61 0.88
CA ASP A 190 0.72 21.60 1.93
C ASP A 190 1.20 21.08 3.28
N TYR A 191 0.97 19.80 3.57
CA TYR A 191 1.53 19.14 4.76
C TYR A 191 3.07 19.21 4.80
N ILE A 192 3.75 18.98 3.67
CA ILE A 192 5.22 19.10 3.59
C ILE A 192 5.68 20.52 3.92
N THR A 193 4.95 21.53 3.42
CA THR A 193 5.22 22.96 3.67
C THR A 193 4.95 23.34 5.12
N GLU A 194 3.82 22.92 5.68
CA GLU A 194 3.47 23.13 7.11
C GLU A 194 4.51 22.52 8.04
N ARG A 195 5.16 21.43 7.62
CA ARG A 195 6.26 20.80 8.36
C ARG A 195 7.62 21.46 8.16
N GLY A 196 7.73 22.46 7.27
CA GLY A 196 9.00 23.11 6.90
C GLY A 196 9.98 22.15 6.22
N TRP A 197 9.47 21.26 5.35
CA TRP A 197 10.29 20.26 4.67
C TRP A 197 10.48 20.51 3.18
N GLU A 198 9.94 21.57 2.62
CA GLU A 198 9.93 21.92 1.20
C GLU A 198 11.32 22.01 0.58
N GLN A 199 12.33 22.47 1.33
CA GLN A 199 13.73 22.49 0.84
C GLN A 199 14.29 21.08 0.67
N ALA A 200 13.86 20.13 1.51
CA ALA A 200 14.32 18.74 1.50
C ALA A 200 13.49 17.84 0.60
N VAL A 201 12.24 18.25 0.31
CA VAL A 201 11.25 17.52 -0.48
C VAL A 201 10.68 18.47 -1.54
N PRO A 202 11.36 18.63 -2.71
CA PRO A 202 10.91 19.53 -3.75
C PRO A 202 9.53 19.20 -4.30
N ARG A 203 8.73 20.22 -4.64
CA ARG A 203 7.37 20.07 -5.19
C ARG A 203 7.33 19.14 -6.42
N ALA A 204 8.37 19.19 -7.26
CA ALA A 204 8.44 18.42 -8.50
C ALA A 204 8.40 16.89 -8.31
N LYS A 205 8.72 16.38 -7.10
CA LYS A 205 8.64 14.94 -6.82
C LYS A 205 7.36 14.51 -6.12
N VAL A 206 6.44 15.44 -5.84
CA VAL A 206 5.19 15.18 -5.11
C VAL A 206 4.02 15.21 -6.07
N HIS A 207 3.31 14.13 -6.13
CA HIS A 207 2.16 13.92 -7.02
C HIS A 207 0.92 13.58 -6.20
N TYR A 208 -0.25 14.00 -6.68
CA TYR A 208 -1.54 13.62 -6.13
C TYR A 208 -2.22 12.61 -7.07
N ILE A 209 -2.51 11.43 -6.54
CA ILE A 209 -3.25 10.38 -7.26
C ILE A 209 -4.25 9.77 -6.28
N ASN A 210 -5.47 10.26 -6.33
CA ASN A 210 -6.56 9.83 -5.45
C ASN A 210 -6.96 8.36 -5.68
N ASN A 211 -7.78 7.82 -4.78
CA ASN A 211 -8.46 6.57 -5.01
C ASN A 211 -9.42 6.73 -6.19
N GLY A 212 -9.39 5.75 -7.07
CA GLY A 212 -10.27 5.66 -8.21
C GLY A 212 -11.21 4.45 -8.09
N VAL A 213 -12.08 4.32 -9.06
CA VAL A 213 -12.97 3.16 -9.21
C VAL A 213 -12.70 2.48 -10.56
N ASP A 214 -12.79 1.16 -10.59
CA ASP A 214 -12.82 0.42 -11.86
C ASP A 214 -14.17 0.68 -12.55
N LEU A 215 -14.17 1.54 -13.57
CA LEU A 215 -15.39 1.95 -14.26
C LEU A 215 -16.10 0.79 -14.99
N GLU A 216 -15.37 -0.22 -15.44
CA GLU A 216 -15.96 -1.41 -16.08
C GLU A 216 -16.75 -2.21 -15.04
N GLN A 217 -16.13 -2.47 -13.88
CA GLN A 217 -16.77 -3.18 -12.79
C GLN A 217 -17.93 -2.36 -12.20
N PHE A 218 -17.77 -1.04 -12.06
CA PHE A 218 -18.84 -0.17 -11.58
C PHE A 218 -20.07 -0.22 -12.49
N ARG A 219 -19.88 -0.07 -13.82
CA ARG A 219 -20.96 -0.16 -14.81
C ARG A 219 -21.61 -1.53 -14.84
N TYR A 220 -20.81 -2.58 -14.73
CA TYR A 220 -21.32 -3.94 -14.64
C TYR A 220 -22.22 -4.11 -13.39
N ASN A 221 -21.74 -3.68 -12.23
CA ASN A 221 -22.49 -3.78 -10.98
C ASN A 221 -23.80 -2.96 -11.05
N GLN A 222 -23.75 -1.76 -11.60
CA GLN A 222 -24.93 -0.89 -11.79
C GLN A 222 -26.00 -1.54 -12.68
N ALA A 223 -25.56 -2.29 -13.69
CA ALA A 223 -26.48 -2.95 -14.63
C ALA A 223 -27.06 -4.28 -14.11
N HIS A 224 -26.31 -5.00 -13.23
CA HIS A 224 -26.68 -6.36 -12.84
C HIS A 224 -27.10 -6.52 -11.39
N PHE A 225 -26.74 -5.55 -10.51
CA PHE A 225 -27.08 -5.61 -9.09
C PHE A 225 -27.93 -4.37 -8.72
N ARG A 226 -29.19 -4.61 -8.44
CA ARG A 226 -30.10 -3.60 -7.90
C ARG A 226 -30.46 -4.00 -6.48
N THR A 227 -30.28 -3.09 -5.54
CA THR A 227 -30.77 -3.23 -4.17
C THR A 227 -32.12 -2.54 -4.09
N GLU A 228 -33.15 -3.30 -3.77
CA GLU A 228 -34.46 -2.75 -3.43
C GLU A 228 -34.48 -2.58 -1.91
N ASP A 229 -34.54 -1.33 -1.48
CA ASP A 229 -34.56 -0.94 -0.07
C ASP A 229 -35.53 0.25 0.10
N ALA A 230 -36.62 -0.02 0.80
CA ALA A 230 -37.69 0.98 0.99
C ALA A 230 -37.18 2.25 1.68
N ASP A 231 -36.21 2.14 2.59
CA ASP A 231 -35.62 3.29 3.27
C ASP A 231 -34.73 4.12 2.31
N LEU A 232 -34.10 3.48 1.32
CA LEU A 232 -33.33 4.17 0.28
C LEU A 232 -34.23 4.81 -0.79
N GLU A 233 -35.42 4.29 -1.00
CA GLU A 233 -36.36 4.76 -2.04
C GLU A 233 -37.28 5.88 -1.55
N ASP A 234 -37.47 6.07 -0.23
CA ASP A 234 -38.31 7.11 0.33
C ASP A 234 -37.78 8.54 0.03
N PRO A 235 -38.44 9.34 -0.83
CA PRO A 235 -37.98 10.68 -1.19
C PRO A 235 -38.07 11.71 -0.06
N SER A 236 -38.82 11.39 1.01
CA SER A 236 -39.00 12.29 2.16
C SER A 236 -37.86 12.22 3.16
N VAL A 237 -36.97 11.23 3.05
CA VAL A 237 -35.86 10.99 3.99
C VAL A 237 -34.53 11.41 3.36
N PHE A 238 -33.76 12.27 4.06
CA PHE A 238 -32.39 12.54 3.69
C PHE A 238 -31.52 11.33 4.10
N LYS A 239 -30.82 10.76 3.12
CA LYS A 239 -30.06 9.52 3.31
C LYS A 239 -28.56 9.80 3.45
N VAL A 240 -27.97 9.24 4.50
CA VAL A 240 -26.52 9.19 4.67
C VAL A 240 -26.10 7.73 4.64
N VAL A 241 -25.35 7.35 3.60
CA VAL A 241 -24.85 5.98 3.45
C VAL A 241 -23.36 5.98 3.78
N TYR A 242 -22.97 5.13 4.72
CA TYR A 242 -21.58 4.82 5.01
C TYR A 242 -21.22 3.46 4.42
N THR A 243 -20.23 3.47 3.52
CA THR A 243 -19.66 2.24 2.93
C THR A 243 -18.25 2.07 3.47
N GLY A 244 -18.03 1.18 4.41
CA GLY A 244 -16.74 0.92 5.07
C GLY A 244 -16.26 -0.50 4.86
#